data_0eadd4b34a0e7656c81e8f1985d69778
#
_entry.id   0eadd4b34a0e7656c81e8f1985d69778
#
_cell.length_a   1.000
_cell.length_b   1.000
_cell.length_c   1.000
_cell.angle_alpha   90.00
_cell.angle_beta   90.00
_cell.angle_gamma   90.00
#
_symmetry.space_group_name_H-M   'P 1'
#
loop_
_entity.id
_entity.type
_entity.pdbx_description
1 polymer ?
#
loop_
_entity_poly.entity_id
_entity_poly.type
_entity_poly.pdbx_seq_one_letter_code
_entity_poly.pdbx_strand_id
1 'polypeptide(L)'
;RVVAFRQDAGEAFDVRADVWSVTSFSELAREGMQTERVRRMAAGREEQQAGQANWLERTLGATEGPIVAATDYVRQVADSIRGFLPQGRRYVALGTDGFGRSDSRAQLRAFFEVDARAIAYAAVVALCEDGRLPPAAAVQAAQRWQIDTDTAAPAPWQV
;
A
#
# COMPACT_ATOMS: atom_id res chain seq x y z
N ARG A 1 -16.25 1.91 3.95
CA ARG A 1 -15.75 0.70 4.67
C ARG A 1 -14.28 0.85 5.11
N VAL A 2 -13.43 1.46 4.31
CA VAL A 2 -12.04 1.78 4.71
C VAL A 2 -12.00 2.76 5.90
N VAL A 3 -12.95 3.68 5.98
CA VAL A 3 -13.07 4.65 7.10
C VAL A 3 -13.36 3.94 8.43
N ALA A 4 -14.22 2.91 8.45
CA ALA A 4 -14.52 2.16 9.68
C ALA A 4 -13.28 1.42 10.22
N PHE A 5 -12.45 0.88 9.33
CA PHE A 5 -11.20 0.22 9.71
C PHE A 5 -10.11 1.19 10.19
N ARG A 6 -10.06 2.39 9.62
CA ARG A 6 -9.22 3.49 10.11
C ARG A 6 -9.55 3.81 11.57
N GLN A 7 -10.84 3.82 11.91
CA GLN A 7 -11.29 4.09 13.27
C GLN A 7 -10.90 2.95 14.22
N ASP A 8 -11.14 1.69 13.84
CA ASP A 8 -10.81 0.51 14.66
C ASP A 8 -9.29 0.38 14.89
N ALA A 9 -8.46 0.56 13.86
CA ALA A 9 -7.01 0.58 14.00
C ALA A 9 -6.52 1.77 14.85
N GLY A 10 -7.14 2.93 14.71
CA GLY A 10 -6.85 4.11 15.52
C GLY A 10 -7.13 3.88 17.00
N GLU A 11 -8.28 3.32 17.34
CA GLU A 11 -8.65 3.02 18.72
C GLU A 11 -7.81 1.90 19.34
N ALA A 12 -7.45 0.88 18.55
CA ALA A 12 -6.73 -0.30 19.06
C ALA A 12 -5.21 -0.09 19.17
N PHE A 13 -4.61 0.68 18.26
CA PHE A 13 -3.15 0.79 18.12
C PHE A 13 -2.64 2.23 18.12
N ASP A 14 -3.50 3.22 18.37
CA ASP A 14 -3.20 4.68 18.27
C ASP A 14 -2.59 5.06 16.91
N VAL A 15 -3.06 4.43 15.84
CA VAL A 15 -2.58 4.65 14.46
C VAL A 15 -3.50 5.63 13.74
N ARG A 16 -2.92 6.71 13.22
CA ARG A 16 -3.60 7.63 12.30
C ARG A 16 -3.28 7.25 10.86
N ALA A 17 -4.27 7.32 9.98
CA ALA A 17 -4.09 7.01 8.57
C ALA A 17 -4.80 8.03 7.69
N ASP A 18 -4.12 8.51 6.66
CA ASP A 18 -4.72 9.22 5.55
C ASP A 18 -5.19 8.22 4.50
N VAL A 19 -6.41 8.41 4.01
CA VAL A 19 -7.01 7.51 3.01
C VAL A 19 -7.17 8.26 1.70
N TRP A 20 -6.57 7.72 0.65
CA TRP A 20 -6.60 8.26 -0.70
C TRP A 20 -7.40 7.36 -1.64
N SER A 21 -8.27 7.95 -2.44
CA SER A 21 -8.93 7.27 -3.55
C SER A 21 -8.09 7.45 -4.80
N VAL A 22 -7.46 6.38 -5.27
CA VAL A 22 -6.64 6.40 -6.48
C VAL A 22 -7.54 6.05 -7.67
N THR A 23 -7.78 7.04 -8.53
CA THR A 23 -8.61 6.86 -9.73
C THR A 23 -7.85 6.19 -10.87
N SER A 24 -6.52 6.34 -10.94
CA SER A 24 -5.68 5.73 -11.96
C SER A 24 -4.23 5.56 -11.51
N PHE A 25 -3.82 4.35 -11.23
CA PHE A 25 -2.40 4.01 -11.01
C PHE A 25 -1.57 4.23 -12.27
N SER A 26 -2.14 3.98 -13.45
CA SER A 26 -1.45 4.14 -14.73
C SER A 26 -1.05 5.59 -15.00
N GLU A 27 -1.90 6.56 -14.66
CA GLU A 27 -1.58 7.99 -14.81
C GLU A 27 -0.50 8.43 -13.82
N LEU A 28 -0.56 7.96 -12.57
CA LEU A 28 0.48 8.23 -11.58
C LEU A 28 1.83 7.66 -12.03
N ALA A 29 1.85 6.43 -12.55
CA ALA A 29 3.06 5.82 -13.07
C ALA A 29 3.60 6.57 -14.31
N ARG A 30 2.72 7.00 -15.22
CA ARG A 30 3.10 7.76 -16.42
C ARG A 30 3.73 9.11 -16.05
N GLU A 31 3.14 9.83 -15.10
CA GLU A 31 3.67 11.10 -14.61
C GLU A 31 5.02 10.90 -13.90
N GLY A 32 5.14 9.83 -13.08
CA GLY A 32 6.40 9.45 -12.45
C GLY A 32 7.51 9.17 -13.47
N MET A 33 7.25 8.35 -14.49
CA MET A 33 8.19 8.06 -15.58
C MET A 33 8.59 9.33 -16.36
N GLN A 34 7.65 10.23 -16.62
CA GLN A 34 7.95 11.49 -17.26
C GLN A 34 8.86 12.36 -16.40
N THR A 35 8.60 12.46 -15.11
CA THR A 35 9.44 13.19 -14.17
C THR A 35 10.86 12.62 -14.12
N GLU A 36 11.01 11.31 -14.02
CA GLU A 36 12.33 10.66 -14.08
C GLU A 36 13.06 10.95 -15.40
N ARG A 37 12.34 10.90 -16.52
CA ARG A 37 12.93 11.24 -17.82
C ARG A 37 13.46 12.67 -17.85
N VAL A 38 12.67 13.62 -17.34
CA VAL A 38 13.09 15.04 -17.30
C VAL A 38 14.31 15.20 -16.40
N ARG A 39 14.34 14.56 -15.22
CA ARG A 39 15.51 14.55 -14.33
C ARG A 39 16.77 14.01 -15.02
N ARG A 40 16.65 12.90 -15.76
CA ARG A 40 17.79 12.34 -16.53
C ARG A 40 18.30 13.30 -17.60
N MET A 41 17.38 13.98 -18.31
CA MET A 41 17.77 14.93 -19.37
C MET A 41 18.36 16.23 -18.81
N ALA A 42 18.03 16.57 -17.56
CA ALA A 42 18.56 17.72 -16.84
C ALA A 42 19.81 17.39 -16.00
N ALA A 43 20.37 16.19 -16.12
CA ALA A 43 21.56 15.79 -15.36
C ALA A 43 22.72 16.76 -15.59
N GLY A 44 23.34 17.24 -14.50
CA GLY A 44 24.40 18.25 -14.54
C GLY A 44 23.92 19.71 -14.64
N ARG A 45 22.58 19.95 -14.59
CA ARG A 45 21.98 21.30 -14.62
C ARG A 45 21.16 21.49 -13.34
N GLU A 46 21.82 21.81 -12.25
CA GLU A 46 21.22 21.85 -10.90
C GLU A 46 19.98 22.75 -10.82
N GLU A 47 19.99 23.92 -11.47
CA GLU A 47 18.83 24.84 -11.48
C GLU A 47 17.58 24.24 -12.14
N GLN A 48 17.73 23.30 -13.07
CA GLN A 48 16.61 22.63 -13.76
C GLN A 48 16.12 21.37 -13.03
N GLN A 49 16.88 20.84 -12.07
CA GLN A 49 16.50 19.71 -11.25
C GLN A 49 15.71 20.16 -10.00
N ALA A 50 15.96 21.36 -9.51
CA ALA A 50 15.25 21.93 -8.39
C ALA A 50 13.76 22.12 -8.72
N GLY A 51 12.88 21.43 -8.00
CA GLY A 51 11.42 21.58 -8.16
C GLY A 51 10.73 20.52 -9.03
N GLN A 52 11.46 19.53 -9.58
CA GLN A 52 10.87 18.45 -10.39
C GLN A 52 10.41 17.27 -9.51
N ALA A 53 9.51 17.51 -8.56
CA ALA A 53 8.86 16.44 -7.81
C ALA A 53 7.65 15.92 -8.60
N ASN A 54 7.47 14.58 -8.65
CA ASN A 54 6.25 13.99 -9.20
C ASN A 54 5.07 14.21 -8.25
N TRP A 55 3.85 13.90 -8.69
CA TRP A 55 2.64 14.12 -7.92
C TRP A 55 2.66 13.35 -6.58
N LEU A 56 3.14 12.11 -6.59
CA LEU A 56 3.24 11.28 -5.39
C LEU A 56 4.23 11.86 -4.38
N GLU A 57 5.39 12.33 -4.83
CA GLU A 57 6.37 12.99 -3.96
C GLU A 57 5.80 14.28 -3.35
N ARG A 58 5.11 15.12 -4.15
CA ARG A 58 4.49 16.35 -3.64
C ARG A 58 3.38 16.08 -2.64
N THR A 59 2.57 15.04 -2.90
CA THR A 59 1.37 14.76 -2.10
C THR A 59 1.69 13.98 -0.83
N LEU A 60 2.58 12.99 -0.94
CA LEU A 60 2.90 12.08 0.16
C LEU A 60 4.19 12.45 0.90
N GLY A 61 5.00 13.36 0.34
CA GLY A 61 6.30 13.74 0.92
C GLY A 61 6.21 14.47 2.25
N ALA A 62 5.09 15.13 2.53
CA ALA A 62 4.84 15.80 3.80
C ALA A 62 4.31 14.87 4.90
N THR A 63 4.00 13.63 4.57
CA THR A 63 3.50 12.62 5.52
C THR A 63 4.59 11.60 5.84
N GLU A 64 4.41 10.87 6.93
CA GLU A 64 5.33 9.83 7.37
C GLU A 64 4.65 8.47 7.46
N GLY A 65 5.45 7.41 7.66
CA GLY A 65 4.98 6.04 7.84
C GLY A 65 4.82 5.26 6.54
N PRO A 66 4.44 4.00 6.61
CA PRO A 66 4.29 3.13 5.46
C PRO A 66 3.09 3.53 4.60
N ILE A 67 3.16 3.16 3.33
CA ILE A 67 2.09 3.34 2.36
C ILE A 67 1.55 1.95 2.00
N VAL A 68 0.25 1.74 2.17
CA VAL A 68 -0.43 0.51 1.75
C VAL A 68 -1.40 0.84 0.62
N ALA A 69 -1.19 0.24 -0.54
CA ALA A 69 -2.10 0.35 -1.67
C ALA A 69 -2.83 -0.98 -1.89
N ALA A 70 -4.14 -0.91 -2.11
CA ALA A 70 -4.97 -2.08 -2.40
C ALA A 70 -5.81 -1.84 -3.65
N THR A 71 -5.95 -2.87 -4.46
CA THR A 71 -6.72 -2.84 -5.70
C THR A 71 -7.51 -4.12 -5.91
N ASP A 72 -8.65 -4.04 -6.60
CA ASP A 72 -9.39 -5.22 -7.08
C ASP A 72 -8.80 -5.79 -8.40
N TYR A 73 -7.71 -5.21 -8.90
CA TYR A 73 -6.91 -5.73 -10.02
C TYR A 73 -5.69 -6.51 -9.52
N VAL A 74 -4.91 -7.08 -10.43
CA VAL A 74 -3.62 -7.70 -10.10
C VAL A 74 -2.71 -6.71 -9.38
N ARG A 75 -1.96 -7.19 -8.40
CA ARG A 75 -1.08 -6.38 -7.54
C ARG A 75 -0.13 -5.47 -8.32
N GLN A 76 0.32 -5.94 -9.49
CA GLN A 76 1.22 -5.20 -10.38
C GLN A 76 0.67 -3.82 -10.76
N VAL A 77 -0.66 -3.64 -10.82
CA VAL A 77 -1.28 -2.33 -11.11
C VAL A 77 -0.95 -1.32 -10.03
N ALA A 78 -1.14 -1.68 -8.76
CA ALA A 78 -0.75 -0.83 -7.63
C ALA A 78 0.78 -0.72 -7.51
N ASP A 79 1.50 -1.79 -7.82
CA ASP A 79 2.96 -1.84 -7.71
C ASP A 79 3.68 -0.96 -8.75
N SER A 80 3.01 -0.61 -9.84
CA SER A 80 3.55 0.24 -10.92
C SER A 80 4.03 1.62 -10.46
N ILE A 81 3.55 2.11 -9.30
CA ILE A 81 3.97 3.40 -8.76
C ILE A 81 5.12 3.33 -7.75
N ARG A 82 5.59 2.14 -7.39
CA ARG A 82 6.60 1.92 -6.33
C ARG A 82 7.84 2.76 -6.51
N GLY A 83 8.38 2.85 -7.72
CA GLY A 83 9.60 3.60 -8.03
C GLY A 83 9.46 5.13 -7.93
N PHE A 84 8.22 5.64 -7.84
CA PHE A 84 7.91 7.07 -7.88
C PHE A 84 7.44 7.63 -6.53
N LEU A 85 7.43 6.78 -5.49
CA LEU A 85 7.07 7.17 -4.13
C LEU A 85 8.21 7.96 -3.47
N PRO A 86 7.92 8.76 -2.45
CA PRO A 86 8.96 9.41 -1.64
C PRO A 86 9.97 8.39 -1.13
N GLN A 87 11.26 8.73 -1.21
CA GLN A 87 12.34 7.83 -0.80
C GLN A 87 12.25 7.43 0.67
N GLY A 88 12.68 6.21 0.96
CA GLY A 88 12.71 5.67 2.32
C GLY A 88 11.34 5.25 2.88
N ARG A 89 10.27 5.37 2.09
CA ARG A 89 8.92 4.92 2.51
C ARG A 89 8.72 3.44 2.21
N ARG A 90 8.30 2.68 3.22
CA ARG A 90 7.85 1.31 3.01
C ARG A 90 6.56 1.31 2.20
N TYR A 91 6.50 0.47 1.18
CA TYR A 91 5.34 0.34 0.31
C TYR A 91 4.85 -1.10 0.24
N VAL A 92 3.60 -1.32 0.57
CA VAL A 92 2.91 -2.60 0.48
C VAL A 92 1.81 -2.49 -0.57
N ALA A 93 1.87 -3.33 -1.61
CA ALA A 93 0.82 -3.43 -2.62
C ALA A 93 0.05 -4.74 -2.41
N LEU A 94 -1.28 -4.63 -2.36
CA LEU A 94 -2.22 -5.74 -2.27
C LEU A 94 -3.09 -5.77 -3.53
N GLY A 95 -3.34 -6.95 -4.06
CA GLY A 95 -4.11 -7.12 -5.29
C GLY A 95 -4.64 -8.54 -5.45
N THR A 96 -5.47 -8.74 -6.46
CA THR A 96 -6.15 -10.02 -6.72
C THR A 96 -5.34 -10.89 -7.68
N ASP A 97 -4.14 -11.29 -7.25
CA ASP A 97 -3.27 -12.16 -8.03
C ASP A 97 -3.80 -13.60 -8.02
N GLY A 98 -3.61 -14.33 -9.12
CA GLY A 98 -4.01 -15.72 -9.28
C GLY A 98 -5.14 -15.92 -10.29
N PHE A 99 -5.77 -17.10 -10.22
CA PHE A 99 -6.87 -17.44 -11.10
C PHE A 99 -8.19 -16.79 -10.64
N GLY A 100 -9.02 -16.40 -11.61
CA GLY A 100 -10.35 -15.90 -11.33
C GLY A 100 -11.22 -16.93 -10.60
N ARG A 101 -12.06 -16.48 -9.68
CA ARG A 101 -13.02 -17.30 -8.93
C ARG A 101 -14.40 -16.67 -9.01
N SER A 102 -15.41 -17.52 -8.86
CA SER A 102 -16.81 -17.08 -8.79
C SER A 102 -17.27 -17.17 -7.34
N ASP A 103 -17.51 -16.00 -6.74
CA ASP A 103 -18.06 -15.90 -5.39
C ASP A 103 -18.65 -14.49 -5.19
N SER A 104 -19.21 -14.22 -4.01
CA SER A 104 -19.60 -12.88 -3.62
C SER A 104 -18.38 -11.96 -3.53
N ARG A 105 -18.57 -10.66 -3.79
CA ARG A 105 -17.49 -9.67 -3.69
C ARG A 105 -16.79 -9.70 -2.32
N ALA A 106 -17.53 -9.93 -1.24
CA ALA A 106 -16.97 -9.99 0.10
C ALA A 106 -16.04 -11.19 0.27
N GLN A 107 -16.45 -12.36 -0.21
CA GLN A 107 -15.66 -13.59 -0.15
C GLN A 107 -14.41 -13.51 -1.04
N LEU A 108 -14.56 -12.97 -2.26
CA LEU A 108 -13.40 -12.77 -3.15
C LEU A 108 -12.35 -11.85 -2.54
N ARG A 109 -12.77 -10.73 -1.92
CA ARG A 109 -11.83 -9.82 -1.27
C ARG A 109 -11.15 -10.43 -0.05
N ALA A 110 -11.86 -11.24 0.71
CA ALA A 110 -11.28 -11.99 1.83
C ALA A 110 -10.27 -13.04 1.32
N PHE A 111 -10.63 -13.79 0.28
CA PHE A 111 -9.75 -14.79 -0.32
C PHE A 111 -8.45 -14.21 -0.88
N PHE A 112 -8.54 -13.07 -1.58
CA PHE A 112 -7.37 -12.40 -2.16
C PHE A 112 -6.66 -11.45 -1.18
N GLU A 113 -7.06 -11.42 0.08
CA GLU A 113 -6.44 -10.59 1.13
C GLU A 113 -6.43 -9.09 0.77
N VAL A 114 -7.50 -8.63 0.12
CA VAL A 114 -7.70 -7.21 -0.25
C VAL A 114 -8.93 -6.61 0.44
N ASP A 115 -9.46 -7.28 1.44
CA ASP A 115 -10.51 -6.75 2.29
C ASP A 115 -9.95 -5.72 3.30
N ALA A 116 -10.86 -5.05 4.01
CA ALA A 116 -10.46 -4.01 4.95
C ALA A 116 -9.58 -4.54 6.10
N ARG A 117 -9.77 -5.80 6.53
CA ARG A 117 -8.99 -6.43 7.59
C ARG A 117 -7.56 -6.68 7.14
N ALA A 118 -7.39 -7.26 5.96
CA ALA A 118 -6.07 -7.52 5.36
C ALA A 118 -5.29 -6.22 5.12
N ILE A 119 -5.95 -5.15 4.63
CA ILE A 119 -5.35 -3.83 4.45
C ILE A 119 -4.88 -3.25 5.79
N ALA A 120 -5.71 -3.31 6.83
CA ALA A 120 -5.35 -2.81 8.15
C ALA A 120 -4.22 -3.63 8.79
N TYR A 121 -4.27 -4.95 8.65
CA TYR A 121 -3.22 -5.85 9.11
C TYR A 121 -1.87 -5.56 8.43
N ALA A 122 -1.87 -5.42 7.10
CA ALA A 122 -0.68 -5.05 6.35
C ALA A 122 -0.08 -3.70 6.81
N ALA A 123 -0.92 -2.73 7.16
CA ALA A 123 -0.45 -1.46 7.70
C ALA A 123 0.19 -1.61 9.09
N VAL A 124 -0.41 -2.41 9.99
CA VAL A 124 0.17 -2.68 11.32
C VAL A 124 1.50 -3.44 11.19
N VAL A 125 1.57 -4.46 10.33
CA VAL A 125 2.82 -5.20 10.08
C VAL A 125 3.89 -4.26 9.56
N ALA A 126 3.57 -3.42 8.57
CA ALA A 126 4.51 -2.44 8.01
C ALA A 126 5.02 -1.45 9.07
N LEU A 127 4.17 -1.01 10.00
CA LEU A 127 4.57 -0.15 11.13
C LEU A 127 5.48 -0.89 12.12
N CYS A 128 5.24 -2.18 12.37
CA CYS A 128 6.12 -3.00 13.20
C CYS A 128 7.51 -3.16 12.54
N GLU A 129 7.55 -3.42 11.25
CA GLU A 129 8.78 -3.57 10.47
C GLU A 129 9.58 -2.26 10.38
N ASP A 130 8.90 -1.10 10.43
CA ASP A 130 9.52 0.22 10.51
C ASP A 130 9.91 0.61 11.95
N GLY A 131 9.69 -0.28 12.94
CA GLY A 131 10.00 -0.02 14.34
C GLY A 131 9.10 1.02 15.02
N ARG A 132 7.98 1.38 14.40
CA ARG A 132 7.00 2.36 14.92
C ARG A 132 5.97 1.73 15.85
N LEU A 133 5.77 0.41 15.75
CA LEU A 133 4.97 -0.39 16.67
C LEU A 133 5.79 -1.59 17.17
N PRO A 134 5.52 -2.09 18.37
CA PRO A 134 6.16 -3.30 18.84
C PRO A 134 5.68 -4.52 18.04
N PRO A 135 6.51 -5.57 17.84
CA PRO A 135 6.10 -6.78 17.09
C PRO A 135 4.85 -7.45 17.63
N ALA A 136 4.58 -7.34 18.93
CA ALA A 136 3.37 -7.85 19.58
C ALA A 136 2.07 -7.24 19.01
N ALA A 137 2.14 -6.02 18.43
CA ALA A 137 0.98 -5.37 17.81
C ALA A 137 0.50 -6.15 16.58
N ALA A 138 1.41 -6.74 15.78
CA ALA A 138 1.03 -7.57 14.65
C ALA A 138 0.27 -8.84 15.10
N VAL A 139 0.71 -9.48 16.19
CA VAL A 139 0.03 -10.64 16.76
C VAL A 139 -1.37 -10.26 17.27
N GLN A 140 -1.49 -9.15 17.98
CA GLN A 140 -2.78 -8.65 18.47
C GLN A 140 -3.72 -8.28 17.32
N ALA A 141 -3.19 -7.66 16.26
CA ALA A 141 -3.97 -7.32 15.07
C ALA A 141 -4.48 -8.59 14.34
N ALA A 142 -3.63 -9.61 14.18
CA ALA A 142 -4.03 -10.88 13.59
C ALA A 142 -5.18 -11.53 14.39
N GLN A 143 -5.08 -11.59 15.72
CA GLN A 143 -6.12 -12.14 16.59
C GLN A 143 -7.41 -11.31 16.51
N ARG A 144 -7.32 -9.98 16.61
CA ARG A 144 -8.47 -9.08 16.60
C ARG A 144 -9.26 -9.17 15.29
N TRP A 145 -8.58 -9.23 14.17
CA TRP A 145 -9.20 -9.23 12.85
C TRP A 145 -9.34 -10.63 12.25
N GLN A 146 -9.03 -11.67 13.03
CA GLN A 146 -9.13 -13.08 12.61
C GLN A 146 -8.38 -13.33 11.30
N ILE A 147 -7.17 -12.81 11.21
CA ILE A 147 -6.27 -13.08 10.10
C ILE A 147 -5.61 -14.43 10.34
N ASP A 148 -5.72 -15.31 9.36
CA ASP A 148 -4.97 -16.56 9.36
C ASP A 148 -3.49 -16.26 9.10
N THR A 149 -2.63 -16.63 10.04
CA THR A 149 -1.18 -16.44 9.94
C THR A 149 -0.44 -17.75 9.72
N ASP A 150 -1.13 -18.81 9.29
CA ASP A 150 -0.50 -20.07 8.94
C ASP A 150 0.36 -19.90 7.67
N THR A 151 1.66 -19.83 7.86
CA THR A 151 2.62 -19.66 6.75
C THR A 151 2.72 -20.90 5.84
N ALA A 152 2.14 -22.03 6.22
CA ALA A 152 2.05 -23.23 5.39
C ALA A 152 0.82 -23.23 4.48
N ALA A 153 -0.16 -22.33 4.73
CA ALA A 153 -1.30 -22.17 3.85
C ALA A 153 -0.86 -21.68 2.46
N PRO A 154 -1.41 -22.25 1.36
CA PRO A 154 -1.08 -21.79 0.03
C PRO A 154 -1.57 -20.36 -0.17
N ALA A 155 -0.72 -19.53 -0.77
CA ALA A 155 -1.12 -18.17 -1.13
C ALA A 155 -2.22 -18.17 -2.22
N PRO A 156 -3.08 -17.13 -2.30
CA PRO A 156 -4.19 -17.08 -3.26
C PRO A 156 -3.80 -17.32 -4.72
N TRP A 157 -2.57 -16.96 -5.09
CA TRP A 157 -2.05 -17.18 -6.45
C TRP A 157 -1.47 -18.59 -6.70
N GLN A 158 -1.46 -19.44 -5.69
CA GLN A 158 -0.95 -20.82 -5.79
C GLN A 158 -2.08 -21.86 -5.86
N VAL A 159 -3.32 -21.44 -5.81
CA VAL A 159 -4.52 -22.30 -5.75
C VAL A 159 -5.21 -22.38 -7.10
#